data_d6d734624631666d94e05eae89578c52
#
_entry.id   d6d734624631666d94e05eae89578c52
#
_cell.length_a   1.000
_cell.length_b   1.000
_cell.length_c   1.000
_cell.angle_alpha   90.00
_cell.angle_beta   90.00
_cell.angle_gamma   90.00
#
_symmetry.space_group_name_H-M   'P 1'
#
loop_
_entity.id
_entity.type
_entity.pdbx_description
1 polymer ?
#
loop_
_entity_poly.entity_id
_entity_poly.type
_entity_poly.pdbx_seq_one_letter_code
_entity_poly.pdbx_strand_id
1 'polypeptide(L)'
;MKVLRFTDSPIKVFGVPFFRENQRLERLPDSIIKELPNLSHLGKRCPGARLCFRTDAESFDVKITLKTLSPDIGMSIYACQSAAVLTGNRKSFRFEGLIFPPDYNTKTFGRTVRKSAAMEDVTIFLPRNEVIDDLSLSFPDEAVILAPTPYDYGPVLFYGSSITEGGCCQNIFNSYNAILSNRLNMDYYNFGFSGNAKGELIMADYINTIPMKAFIYDYDHNAPTPGHLRETHEPFFLRIREKNPDLPVIMMTRPGKTDLYDERRAIVKATYENALSRGDKNVYFIDGQTFFGEDDRNLCTADNIHPNDLGFYRMANVIEPVLKKALGIQL
;
A
#
# COMPACT_ATOMS: atom_id res chain seq x y z
N MET A 1 -2.58 6.28 33.62
CA MET A 1 -2.70 5.82 32.20
C MET A 1 -1.31 5.66 31.59
N LYS A 2 -1.08 4.52 30.95
CA LYS A 2 0.17 4.20 30.25
C LYS A 2 0.13 4.80 28.85
N VAL A 3 1.09 5.66 28.50
CA VAL A 3 1.17 6.30 27.18
C VAL A 3 2.34 5.71 26.40
N LEU A 4 2.08 5.27 25.16
CA LEU A 4 3.08 4.76 24.23
C LEU A 4 3.03 5.54 22.92
N ARG A 5 4.20 5.86 22.38
CA ARG A 5 4.33 6.42 21.03
C ARG A 5 4.48 5.31 20.00
N PHE A 6 4.26 5.62 18.74
CA PHE A 6 4.40 4.65 17.63
C PHE A 6 5.83 4.06 17.50
N THR A 7 6.82 4.69 18.16
CA THR A 7 8.22 4.20 18.22
C THR A 7 8.48 3.26 19.39
N ASP A 8 7.58 3.19 20.37
CA ASP A 8 7.82 2.49 21.63
C ASP A 8 7.49 0.99 21.50
N SER A 9 8.36 0.15 22.10
CA SER A 9 8.05 -1.27 22.27
C SER A 9 6.87 -1.43 23.25
N PRO A 10 5.94 -2.40 23.01
CA PRO A 10 6.02 -3.48 22.02
C PRO A 10 5.32 -3.18 20.67
N ILE A 11 4.92 -1.94 20.42
CA ILE A 11 4.28 -1.53 19.16
C ILE A 11 5.21 -1.83 17.99
N LYS A 12 4.65 -2.30 16.87
CA LYS A 12 5.36 -2.50 15.60
C LYS A 12 4.75 -1.68 14.50
N VAL A 13 5.61 -1.04 13.72
CA VAL A 13 5.24 -0.36 12.48
C VAL A 13 5.55 -1.28 11.30
N PHE A 14 4.56 -1.49 10.43
CA PHE A 14 4.67 -2.23 9.18
C PHE A 14 4.34 -1.32 8.00
N GLY A 15 4.75 -1.72 6.80
CA GLY A 15 4.45 -0.99 5.57
C GLY A 15 5.37 0.21 5.31
N VAL A 16 6.39 0.43 6.15
CA VAL A 16 7.40 1.48 5.97
C VAL A 16 8.78 0.83 5.93
N PRO A 17 9.49 0.88 4.80
CA PRO A 17 10.85 0.35 4.71
C PRO A 17 11.79 1.07 5.68
N PHE A 18 12.72 0.32 6.28
CA PHE A 18 13.75 0.85 7.18
C PHE A 18 13.22 1.67 8.38
N PHE A 19 11.96 1.45 8.78
CA PHE A 19 11.40 2.15 9.95
C PHE A 19 12.21 1.90 11.22
N ARG A 20 12.73 0.67 11.40
CA ARG A 20 13.51 0.31 12.60
C ARG A 20 14.80 1.12 12.75
N GLU A 21 15.40 1.49 11.62
CA GLU A 21 16.67 2.21 11.55
C GLU A 21 16.48 3.71 11.70
N ASN A 22 15.45 4.27 11.08
CA ASN A 22 15.27 5.73 10.99
C ASN A 22 14.13 6.29 11.86
N GLN A 23 13.19 5.42 12.31
CA GLN A 23 12.01 5.78 13.11
C GLN A 23 11.12 6.87 12.48
N ARG A 24 11.10 6.94 11.13
CA ARG A 24 10.28 7.87 10.36
C ARG A 24 9.19 7.14 9.60
N LEU A 25 8.00 7.73 9.56
CA LEU A 25 6.86 7.24 8.76
C LEU A 25 6.95 7.78 7.32
N GLU A 26 8.07 7.54 6.66
CA GLU A 26 8.38 8.01 5.31
C GLU A 26 8.77 6.82 4.42
N ARG A 27 8.33 6.82 3.15
CA ARG A 27 8.64 5.74 2.20
C ARG A 27 9.99 5.93 1.50
N LEU A 28 10.38 7.18 1.29
CA LEU A 28 11.62 7.53 0.58
C LEU A 28 12.56 8.34 1.48
N PRO A 29 13.85 8.00 1.51
CA PRO A 29 14.88 8.79 2.19
C PRO A 29 15.15 10.09 1.42
N ASP A 30 15.69 11.08 2.13
CA ASP A 30 16.04 12.39 1.55
C ASP A 30 17.03 12.28 0.36
N SER A 31 17.89 11.25 0.32
CA SER A 31 18.80 10.99 -0.80
C SER A 31 18.05 10.68 -2.11
N ILE A 32 17.00 9.88 -2.06
CA ILE A 32 16.16 9.59 -3.23
C ILE A 32 15.30 10.79 -3.61
N ILE A 33 14.75 11.50 -2.63
CA ILE A 33 13.95 12.72 -2.87
C ILE A 33 14.79 13.80 -3.57
N LYS A 34 16.07 13.92 -3.25
CA LYS A 34 16.99 14.86 -3.91
C LYS A 34 17.12 14.59 -5.41
N GLU A 35 17.20 13.33 -5.79
CA GLU A 35 17.30 12.91 -7.21
C GLU A 35 15.93 12.91 -7.91
N LEU A 36 14.84 12.71 -7.16
CA LEU A 36 13.45 12.70 -7.65
C LEU A 36 12.62 13.75 -6.90
N PRO A 37 12.84 15.06 -7.13
CA PRO A 37 12.20 16.13 -6.36
C PRO A 37 10.67 16.19 -6.53
N ASN A 38 10.13 15.66 -7.62
CA ASN A 38 8.70 15.48 -7.85
C ASN A 38 8.05 14.52 -6.84
N LEU A 39 8.84 13.68 -6.17
CA LEU A 39 8.39 12.78 -5.10
C LEU A 39 8.56 13.37 -3.69
N SER A 40 8.98 14.63 -3.53
CA SER A 40 9.30 15.24 -2.23
C SER A 40 8.16 15.14 -1.22
N HIS A 41 6.93 15.35 -1.65
CA HIS A 41 5.74 15.22 -0.79
C HIS A 41 5.25 13.77 -0.72
N LEU A 42 5.11 13.11 -1.87
CA LEU A 42 4.59 11.74 -1.96
C LEU A 42 5.51 10.73 -1.23
N GLY A 43 6.81 10.89 -1.30
CA GLY A 43 7.79 10.03 -0.63
C GLY A 43 7.74 10.12 0.90
N LYS A 44 7.28 11.25 1.45
CA LYS A 44 7.12 11.45 2.89
C LYS A 44 5.77 11.00 3.43
N ARG A 45 4.79 10.71 2.58
CA ARG A 45 3.54 10.06 2.97
C ARG A 45 3.78 8.56 3.18
N CYS A 46 2.91 7.91 3.94
CA CYS A 46 3.03 6.48 4.26
C CYS A 46 1.74 5.69 4.02
N PRO A 47 1.12 5.76 2.81
CA PRO A 47 -0.07 4.96 2.52
C PRO A 47 0.22 3.47 2.76
N GLY A 48 -0.69 2.79 3.46
CA GLY A 48 -0.53 1.39 3.82
C GLY A 48 0.38 1.14 5.03
N ALA A 49 0.96 2.17 5.65
CA ALA A 49 1.62 2.01 6.94
C ALA A 49 0.63 1.62 8.04
N ARG A 50 1.06 0.75 8.94
CA ARG A 50 0.20 0.20 10.00
C ARG A 50 0.93 0.17 11.32
N LEU A 51 0.27 0.64 12.39
CA LEU A 51 0.65 0.32 13.76
C LEU A 51 -0.03 -0.98 14.17
N CYS A 52 0.75 -1.91 14.70
CA CYS A 52 0.25 -3.20 15.13
C CYS A 52 0.76 -3.55 16.54
N PHE A 53 -0.14 -4.06 17.37
CA PHE A 53 0.13 -4.56 18.72
C PHE A 53 -0.99 -5.51 19.14
N ARG A 54 -0.86 -6.15 20.32
CA ARG A 54 -1.94 -6.89 20.97
C ARG A 54 -2.25 -6.28 22.33
N THR A 55 -3.51 -6.29 22.71
CA THR A 55 -3.92 -5.82 24.03
C THR A 55 -5.23 -6.47 24.49
N ASP A 56 -5.37 -6.61 25.81
CA ASP A 56 -6.62 -6.99 26.50
C ASP A 56 -7.45 -5.78 26.94
N ALA A 57 -6.96 -4.55 26.71
CA ALA A 57 -7.71 -3.35 27.06
C ALA A 57 -9.06 -3.29 26.32
N GLU A 58 -10.15 -3.10 27.07
CA GLU A 58 -11.49 -2.88 26.49
C GLU A 58 -11.59 -1.53 25.76
N SER A 59 -10.77 -0.57 26.16
CA SER A 59 -10.66 0.73 25.49
C SER A 59 -9.25 1.30 25.60
N PHE A 60 -8.88 2.07 24.57
CA PHE A 60 -7.66 2.86 24.55
C PHE A 60 -7.84 4.09 23.66
N ASP A 61 -7.11 5.15 23.98
CA ASP A 61 -7.16 6.38 23.18
C ASP A 61 -6.08 6.35 22.12
N VAL A 62 -6.42 6.85 20.92
CA VAL A 62 -5.49 7.10 19.84
C VAL A 62 -5.47 8.58 19.55
N LYS A 63 -4.30 9.18 19.51
CA LYS A 63 -4.08 10.58 19.13
C LYS A 63 -3.11 10.64 17.97
N ILE A 64 -3.48 11.37 16.91
CA ILE A 64 -2.70 11.55 15.69
C ILE A 64 -2.48 13.05 15.47
N THR A 65 -1.25 13.43 15.14
CA THR A 65 -0.91 14.79 14.71
C THR A 65 -0.31 14.75 13.31
N LEU A 66 -0.94 15.46 12.38
CA LEU A 66 -0.49 15.61 11.01
C LEU A 66 0.48 16.76 10.87
N LYS A 67 1.56 16.57 10.13
CA LYS A 67 2.51 17.61 9.78
C LYS A 67 1.99 18.46 8.62
N THR A 68 1.39 17.82 7.63
CA THR A 68 0.82 18.44 6.42
C THR A 68 -0.69 18.43 6.46
N LEU A 69 -1.32 19.28 5.63
CA LEU A 69 -2.74 19.25 5.30
C LEU A 69 -2.84 19.41 3.79
N SER A 70 -2.90 18.27 3.10
CA SER A 70 -2.84 18.17 1.64
C SER A 70 -3.86 17.17 1.12
N PRO A 71 -5.17 17.42 1.37
CA PRO A 71 -6.22 16.54 0.88
C PRO A 71 -6.25 16.57 -0.66
N ASP A 72 -6.51 15.42 -1.27
CA ASP A 72 -6.73 15.34 -2.71
C ASP A 72 -8.13 15.86 -3.05
N ILE A 73 -8.24 16.65 -4.12
CA ILE A 73 -9.52 17.19 -4.60
C ILE A 73 -10.44 16.03 -5.02
N GLY A 74 -11.70 16.12 -4.60
CA GLY A 74 -12.71 15.10 -4.93
C GLY A 74 -12.71 13.88 -4.00
N MET A 75 -11.83 13.85 -2.99
CA MET A 75 -11.80 12.77 -2.01
C MET A 75 -12.34 13.21 -0.65
N SER A 76 -13.01 12.29 0.03
CA SER A 76 -13.51 12.55 1.38
C SER A 76 -12.38 12.63 2.40
N ILE A 77 -12.68 13.27 3.55
CA ILE A 77 -11.78 13.30 4.69
C ILE A 77 -11.42 11.89 5.18
N TYR A 78 -12.36 10.92 5.02
CA TYR A 78 -12.14 9.52 5.36
C TYR A 78 -11.07 8.88 4.47
N ALA A 79 -11.05 9.21 3.18
CA ALA A 79 -10.08 8.71 2.23
C ALA A 79 -8.68 9.33 2.44
N CYS A 80 -8.61 10.62 2.80
CA CYS A 80 -7.36 11.37 2.85
C CYS A 80 -6.68 11.34 4.22
N GLN A 81 -7.44 11.60 5.29
CA GLN A 81 -6.88 11.97 6.60
C GLN A 81 -7.30 11.02 7.72
N SER A 82 -8.04 9.95 7.44
CA SER A 82 -8.43 9.02 8.49
C SER A 82 -7.41 7.90 8.71
N ALA A 83 -7.41 7.38 9.95
CA ALA A 83 -6.83 6.10 10.30
C ALA A 83 -7.95 5.07 10.50
N ALA A 84 -7.75 3.85 9.98
CA ALA A 84 -8.74 2.76 10.11
C ALA A 84 -8.29 1.75 11.16
N VAL A 85 -9.18 1.40 12.08
CA VAL A 85 -8.88 0.48 13.19
C VAL A 85 -9.52 -0.88 12.95
N LEU A 86 -8.70 -1.91 12.96
CA LEU A 86 -9.12 -3.30 12.90
C LEU A 86 -8.70 -4.01 14.18
N THR A 87 -9.56 -4.88 14.73
CA THR A 87 -9.25 -5.73 15.89
C THR A 87 -9.62 -7.19 15.63
N GLY A 88 -9.08 -8.12 16.38
CA GLY A 88 -9.38 -9.54 16.26
C GLY A 88 -8.12 -10.39 16.19
N ASN A 89 -8.07 -11.30 15.24
CA ASN A 89 -6.86 -12.05 14.92
C ASN A 89 -6.47 -11.80 13.46
N ARG A 90 -5.22 -12.14 13.10
CA ARG A 90 -4.68 -11.89 11.76
C ARG A 90 -5.50 -12.47 10.58
N LYS A 91 -6.33 -13.47 10.85
CA LYS A 91 -7.14 -14.14 9.81
C LYS A 91 -8.62 -13.74 9.85
N SER A 92 -9.03 -12.98 10.86
CA SER A 92 -10.42 -12.56 11.06
C SER A 92 -10.48 -11.26 11.83
N PHE A 93 -10.34 -10.16 11.11
CA PHE A 93 -10.48 -8.83 11.69
C PHE A 93 -11.93 -8.35 11.72
N ARG A 94 -12.23 -7.55 12.74
CA ARG A 94 -13.41 -6.68 12.79
C ARG A 94 -12.98 -5.24 12.55
N PHE A 95 -13.77 -4.51 11.79
CA PHE A 95 -13.57 -3.08 11.58
C PHE A 95 -14.25 -2.29 12.72
N GLU A 96 -13.46 -1.62 13.55
CA GLU A 96 -13.95 -0.84 14.70
C GLU A 96 -14.26 0.62 14.34
N GLY A 97 -13.93 1.04 13.14
CA GLY A 97 -14.23 2.36 12.62
C GLY A 97 -13.02 3.19 12.27
N LEU A 98 -13.29 4.45 11.96
CA LEU A 98 -12.27 5.43 11.56
C LEU A 98 -11.96 6.40 12.70
N ILE A 99 -10.72 6.86 12.73
CA ILE A 99 -10.24 8.00 13.51
C ILE A 99 -9.93 9.09 12.50
N PHE A 100 -10.63 10.20 12.54
CA PHE A 100 -10.53 11.26 11.53
C PHE A 100 -10.70 12.65 12.17
N PRO A 101 -10.13 13.69 11.57
CA PRO A 101 -10.32 15.07 12.04
C PRO A 101 -11.74 15.55 11.72
N PRO A 102 -12.28 16.52 12.50
CA PRO A 102 -13.62 17.07 12.28
C PRO A 102 -13.74 17.86 10.96
N ASP A 103 -12.64 18.35 10.43
CA ASP A 103 -12.53 19.08 9.17
C ASP A 103 -11.14 18.90 8.55
N TYR A 104 -10.96 19.37 7.29
CA TYR A 104 -9.70 19.24 6.55
C TYR A 104 -8.54 20.08 7.08
N ASN A 105 -8.79 21.02 8.01
CA ASN A 105 -7.79 21.95 8.54
C ASN A 105 -7.28 21.54 9.93
N THR A 106 -7.91 20.57 10.58
CA THR A 106 -7.53 20.10 11.90
C THR A 106 -6.38 19.12 11.84
N LYS A 107 -5.22 19.52 12.39
CA LYS A 107 -4.01 18.70 12.40
C LYS A 107 -3.98 17.64 13.48
N THR A 108 -4.55 17.91 14.65
CA THR A 108 -4.50 17.00 15.79
C THR A 108 -5.90 16.51 16.11
N PHE A 109 -6.08 15.21 16.10
CA PHE A 109 -7.35 14.56 16.37
C PHE A 109 -7.13 13.20 17.03
N GLY A 110 -8.18 12.64 17.56
CA GLY A 110 -8.10 11.33 18.22
C GLY A 110 -9.49 10.77 18.52
N ARG A 111 -9.48 9.53 18.97
CA ARG A 111 -10.70 8.81 19.34
C ARG A 111 -10.37 7.74 20.36
N THR A 112 -11.32 7.49 21.28
CA THR A 112 -11.33 6.27 22.09
C THR A 112 -11.80 5.10 21.24
N VAL A 113 -10.93 4.11 21.07
CA VAL A 113 -11.26 2.81 20.44
C VAL A 113 -11.81 1.90 21.53
N ARG A 114 -12.91 1.19 21.24
CA ARG A 114 -13.51 0.19 22.13
C ARG A 114 -13.49 -1.17 21.44
N LYS A 115 -13.19 -2.22 22.19
CA LYS A 115 -13.18 -3.61 21.74
C LYS A 115 -13.55 -4.55 22.88
N SER A 116 -13.55 -5.85 22.63
CA SER A 116 -13.72 -6.86 23.70
C SER A 116 -12.52 -6.86 24.67
N ALA A 117 -12.72 -7.34 25.91
CA ALA A 117 -11.66 -7.52 26.90
C ALA A 117 -10.68 -8.65 26.54
N ALA A 118 -10.88 -9.36 25.43
CA ALA A 118 -9.96 -10.43 25.02
C ALA A 118 -8.62 -9.86 24.54
N MET A 119 -7.55 -10.63 24.72
CA MET A 119 -6.24 -10.34 24.13
C MET A 119 -6.32 -10.51 22.61
N GLU A 120 -6.37 -9.39 21.86
CA GLU A 120 -6.54 -9.37 20.41
C GLU A 120 -5.45 -8.56 19.71
N ASP A 121 -5.19 -8.90 18.46
CA ASP A 121 -4.41 -8.03 17.57
C ASP A 121 -5.21 -6.75 17.27
N VAL A 122 -4.50 -5.63 17.29
CA VAL A 122 -4.97 -4.33 16.83
C VAL A 122 -4.10 -3.91 15.67
N THR A 123 -4.72 -3.51 14.57
CA THR A 123 -4.07 -2.92 13.41
C THR A 123 -4.69 -1.56 13.12
N ILE A 124 -3.87 -0.52 13.14
CA ILE A 124 -4.27 0.85 12.81
C ILE A 124 -3.60 1.22 11.50
N PHE A 125 -4.38 1.25 10.41
CA PHE A 125 -3.92 1.80 9.14
C PHE A 125 -3.83 3.32 9.24
N LEU A 126 -2.71 3.89 8.83
CA LEU A 126 -2.42 5.30 8.99
C LEU A 126 -2.99 6.15 7.83
N PRO A 127 -3.21 7.46 8.03
CA PRO A 127 -3.67 8.38 7.00
C PRO A 127 -2.86 8.30 5.71
N ARG A 128 -3.54 8.28 4.56
CA ARG A 128 -2.92 8.10 3.24
C ARG A 128 -2.19 9.34 2.74
N ASN A 129 -2.85 10.50 2.85
CA ASN A 129 -2.42 11.71 2.14
C ASN A 129 -1.46 12.60 2.91
N GLU A 130 -1.30 12.38 4.22
CA GLU A 130 -0.61 13.32 5.08
C GLU A 130 0.71 12.76 5.58
N VAL A 131 1.65 13.65 5.83
CA VAL A 131 2.84 13.34 6.63
C VAL A 131 2.44 13.38 8.10
N ILE A 132 2.76 12.31 8.83
CA ILE A 132 2.45 12.19 10.26
C ILE A 132 3.60 12.77 11.05
N ASP A 133 3.29 13.68 11.99
CA ASP A 133 4.25 14.29 12.89
C ASP A 133 4.38 13.46 14.19
N ASP A 134 3.24 13.10 14.78
CA ASP A 134 3.21 12.31 16.00
C ASP A 134 1.98 11.40 16.06
N LEU A 135 2.14 10.27 16.75
CA LEU A 135 1.06 9.36 17.07
C LEU A 135 1.33 8.72 18.42
N SER A 136 0.33 8.79 19.30
CA SER A 136 0.39 8.17 20.63
C SER A 136 -0.86 7.39 20.95
N LEU A 137 -0.69 6.37 21.79
CA LEU A 137 -1.71 5.48 22.31
C LEU A 137 -1.73 5.60 23.84
N SER A 138 -2.91 5.75 24.45
CA SER A 138 -3.06 5.82 25.90
C SER A 138 -3.93 4.66 26.37
N PHE A 139 -3.42 3.89 27.31
CA PHE A 139 -4.07 2.67 27.85
C PHE A 139 -4.34 2.81 29.35
N PRO A 140 -5.34 2.09 29.91
CA PRO A 140 -5.44 1.86 31.36
C PRO A 140 -4.12 1.29 31.93
N ASP A 141 -3.79 1.60 33.18
CA ASP A 141 -2.52 1.20 33.79
C ASP A 141 -2.38 -0.33 33.90
N GLU A 142 -3.49 -1.02 34.12
CA GLU A 142 -3.59 -2.48 34.21
C GLU A 142 -3.48 -3.19 32.84
N ALA A 143 -3.68 -2.50 31.73
CA ALA A 143 -3.71 -3.10 30.40
C ALA A 143 -2.37 -3.79 30.05
N VAL A 144 -2.48 -4.98 29.49
CA VAL A 144 -1.35 -5.71 28.93
C VAL A 144 -1.21 -5.34 27.46
N ILE A 145 -0.02 -4.88 27.06
CA ILE A 145 0.31 -4.57 25.67
C ILE A 145 1.46 -5.48 25.23
N LEU A 146 1.26 -6.22 24.15
CA LEU A 146 2.22 -7.18 23.61
C LEU A 146 2.54 -6.87 22.15
N ALA A 147 3.66 -7.40 21.65
CA ALA A 147 3.96 -7.38 20.23
C ALA A 147 2.83 -8.08 19.43
N PRO A 148 2.54 -7.61 18.21
CA PRO A 148 1.50 -8.20 17.38
C PRO A 148 1.86 -9.62 16.96
N THR A 149 0.85 -10.42 16.63
CA THR A 149 1.04 -11.68 15.93
C THR A 149 1.79 -11.43 14.62
N PRO A 150 2.86 -12.18 14.30
CA PRO A 150 3.58 -12.01 13.04
C PRO A 150 2.70 -12.21 11.81
N TYR A 151 3.06 -11.59 10.69
CA TYR A 151 2.53 -11.97 9.39
C TYR A 151 3.05 -13.34 8.98
N ASP A 152 2.22 -14.13 8.29
CA ASP A 152 2.61 -15.45 7.78
C ASP A 152 3.60 -15.31 6.61
N TYR A 153 3.44 -14.23 5.83
CA TYR A 153 4.29 -13.96 4.68
C TYR A 153 4.98 -12.60 4.80
N GLY A 154 6.23 -12.56 4.35
CA GLY A 154 7.04 -11.35 4.33
C GLY A 154 6.53 -10.33 3.32
N PRO A 155 7.11 -9.13 3.29
CA PRO A 155 6.53 -8.02 2.55
C PRO A 155 6.51 -8.24 1.04
N VAL A 156 5.40 -7.87 0.42
CA VAL A 156 5.24 -7.70 -1.02
C VAL A 156 5.34 -6.21 -1.33
N LEU A 157 6.18 -5.81 -2.29
CA LEU A 157 6.29 -4.42 -2.68
C LEU A 157 5.42 -4.14 -3.91
N PHE A 158 4.56 -3.14 -3.80
CA PHE A 158 3.68 -2.66 -4.87
C PHE A 158 4.22 -1.32 -5.37
N TYR A 159 4.73 -1.27 -6.61
CA TYR A 159 5.17 -0.03 -7.24
C TYR A 159 4.22 0.38 -8.35
N GLY A 160 3.69 1.59 -8.28
CA GLY A 160 2.74 2.04 -9.28
C GLY A 160 2.17 3.45 -9.08
N SER A 161 1.01 3.65 -9.67
CA SER A 161 0.33 4.94 -9.78
C SER A 161 -0.48 5.33 -8.53
N SER A 162 -1.37 6.32 -8.69
CA SER A 162 -2.42 6.67 -7.73
C SER A 162 -3.33 5.49 -7.38
N ILE A 163 -3.53 4.56 -8.32
CA ILE A 163 -4.31 3.34 -8.11
C ILE A 163 -3.60 2.45 -7.08
N THR A 164 -2.30 2.24 -7.24
CA THR A 164 -1.48 1.51 -6.27
C THR A 164 -1.42 2.21 -4.91
N GLU A 165 -1.35 3.54 -4.91
CA GLU A 165 -1.41 4.34 -3.68
C GLU A 165 -2.72 4.17 -2.92
N GLY A 166 -3.79 3.78 -3.59
CA GLY A 166 -5.15 3.64 -3.05
C GLY A 166 -6.02 4.87 -3.29
N GLY A 167 -5.76 5.60 -4.37
CA GLY A 167 -6.56 6.76 -4.78
C GLY A 167 -8.01 6.40 -5.03
N CYS A 168 -8.95 7.18 -4.46
CA CYS A 168 -10.40 7.00 -4.52
C CYS A 168 -10.99 5.80 -3.76
N CYS A 169 -10.21 5.03 -2.97
CA CYS A 169 -10.83 4.20 -1.95
C CYS A 169 -11.38 5.06 -0.79
N GLN A 170 -12.47 4.60 -0.19
CA GLN A 170 -13.13 5.33 0.90
C GLN A 170 -12.25 5.43 2.16
N ASN A 171 -11.39 4.46 2.38
CA ASN A 171 -10.31 4.48 3.37
C ASN A 171 -9.20 3.53 2.90
N ILE A 172 -7.98 3.70 3.42
CA ILE A 172 -6.78 3.02 2.88
C ILE A 172 -6.85 1.49 2.97
N PHE A 173 -7.56 0.92 3.94
CA PHE A 173 -7.65 -0.54 4.05
C PHE A 173 -8.57 -1.18 3.00
N ASN A 174 -9.33 -0.39 2.21
CA ASN A 174 -10.11 -0.83 1.05
C ASN A 174 -9.29 -0.83 -0.25
N SER A 175 -8.05 -0.37 -0.26
CA SER A 175 -7.17 -0.49 -1.42
C SER A 175 -6.84 -1.97 -1.71
N TYR A 176 -6.61 -2.33 -2.98
CA TYR A 176 -6.40 -3.72 -3.37
C TYR A 176 -5.21 -4.38 -2.64
N ASN A 177 -4.13 -3.63 -2.41
CA ASN A 177 -2.96 -4.13 -1.69
C ASN A 177 -3.26 -4.39 -0.20
N ALA A 178 -4.06 -3.55 0.46
CA ALA A 178 -4.50 -3.77 1.83
C ALA A 178 -5.48 -4.95 1.94
N ILE A 179 -6.40 -5.09 0.98
CA ILE A 179 -7.31 -6.25 0.90
C ILE A 179 -6.49 -7.55 0.76
N LEU A 180 -5.51 -7.59 -0.15
CA LEU A 180 -4.63 -8.74 -0.33
C LEU A 180 -3.81 -9.05 0.94
N SER A 181 -3.26 -8.01 1.59
CA SER A 181 -2.55 -8.14 2.85
C SER A 181 -3.41 -8.80 3.94
N ASN A 182 -4.64 -8.36 4.10
CA ASN A 182 -5.56 -8.91 5.09
C ASN A 182 -5.97 -10.36 4.77
N ARG A 183 -6.27 -10.67 3.50
CA ARG A 183 -6.69 -12.02 3.09
C ARG A 183 -5.58 -13.05 3.20
N LEU A 184 -4.35 -12.65 2.88
CA LEU A 184 -3.20 -13.54 2.85
C LEU A 184 -2.37 -13.49 4.12
N ASN A 185 -2.74 -12.66 5.10
CA ASN A 185 -1.92 -12.38 6.28
C ASN A 185 -0.46 -12.10 5.90
N MET A 186 -0.25 -11.17 4.96
CA MET A 186 1.07 -10.78 4.47
C MET A 186 1.39 -9.31 4.76
N ASP A 187 2.65 -9.02 5.06
CA ASP A 187 3.13 -7.63 5.10
C ASP A 187 3.27 -7.08 3.68
N TYR A 188 3.19 -5.75 3.53
CA TYR A 188 3.40 -5.11 2.24
C TYR A 188 3.96 -3.69 2.37
N TYR A 189 4.63 -3.25 1.30
CA TYR A 189 5.06 -1.88 1.08
C TYR A 189 4.27 -1.26 -0.07
N ASN A 190 3.64 -0.11 0.16
CA ASN A 190 2.93 0.63 -0.85
C ASN A 190 3.81 1.72 -1.46
N PHE A 191 4.32 1.47 -2.65
CA PHE A 191 5.10 2.40 -3.47
C PHE A 191 4.27 2.96 -4.63
N GLY A 192 3.00 3.22 -4.37
CA GLY A 192 2.15 4.03 -5.24
C GLY A 192 2.51 5.50 -5.11
N PHE A 193 2.74 6.17 -6.25
CA PHE A 193 3.08 7.59 -6.30
C PHE A 193 2.19 8.29 -7.32
N SER A 194 1.09 8.88 -6.85
CA SER A 194 0.08 9.54 -7.68
C SER A 194 0.70 10.45 -8.76
N GLY A 195 0.49 10.11 -10.04
CA GLY A 195 1.00 10.88 -11.18
C GLY A 195 2.52 10.81 -11.38
N ASN A 196 3.29 10.14 -10.52
CA ASN A 196 4.75 10.28 -10.44
C ASN A 196 5.54 8.97 -10.44
N ALA A 197 4.94 7.80 -10.55
CA ALA A 197 5.66 6.55 -10.81
C ALA A 197 5.99 6.47 -12.31
N LYS A 198 7.22 6.74 -12.70
CA LYS A 198 7.61 6.86 -14.12
C LYS A 198 8.69 5.88 -14.55
N GLY A 199 9.04 4.90 -13.71
CA GLY A 199 10.00 3.86 -14.05
C GLY A 199 11.46 4.36 -14.07
N GLU A 200 11.80 5.34 -13.23
CA GLU A 200 13.17 5.85 -13.11
C GLU A 200 14.10 4.80 -12.50
N LEU A 201 15.26 4.55 -13.10
CA LEU A 201 16.19 3.50 -12.67
C LEU A 201 16.71 3.71 -11.24
N ILE A 202 16.84 4.96 -10.79
CA ILE A 202 17.21 5.25 -9.40
C ILE A 202 16.17 4.74 -8.40
N MET A 203 14.88 4.73 -8.79
CA MET A 203 13.82 4.12 -7.98
C MET A 203 13.97 2.59 -7.95
N ALA A 204 14.33 1.95 -9.08
CA ALA A 204 14.63 0.52 -9.11
C ALA A 204 15.83 0.18 -8.22
N ASP A 205 16.89 0.99 -8.25
CA ASP A 205 18.07 0.82 -7.39
C ASP A 205 17.69 0.93 -5.90
N TYR A 206 16.85 1.89 -5.54
CA TYR A 206 16.35 2.00 -4.17
C TYR A 206 15.47 0.81 -3.77
N ILE A 207 14.53 0.41 -4.61
CA ILE A 207 13.67 -0.77 -4.37
C ILE A 207 14.54 -2.03 -4.15
N ASN A 208 15.63 -2.17 -4.89
CA ASN A 208 16.58 -3.28 -4.74
C ASN A 208 17.27 -3.34 -3.36
N THR A 209 17.23 -2.27 -2.57
CA THR A 209 17.74 -2.27 -1.18
C THR A 209 16.71 -2.77 -0.17
N ILE A 210 15.45 -2.92 -0.56
CA ILE A 210 14.33 -3.26 0.32
C ILE A 210 14.08 -4.78 0.27
N PRO A 211 14.14 -5.50 1.41
CA PRO A 211 13.78 -6.91 1.44
C PRO A 211 12.30 -7.11 1.07
N MET A 212 12.04 -7.98 0.10
CA MET A 212 10.68 -8.31 -0.35
C MET A 212 10.57 -9.76 -0.83
N LYS A 213 9.35 -10.31 -0.81
CA LYS A 213 9.04 -11.69 -1.24
C LYS A 213 8.42 -11.78 -2.62
N ALA A 214 7.82 -10.69 -3.09
CA ALA A 214 7.33 -10.52 -4.45
C ALA A 214 7.29 -9.02 -4.78
N PHE A 215 7.33 -8.72 -6.07
CA PHE A 215 7.25 -7.36 -6.60
C PHE A 215 6.06 -7.25 -7.56
N ILE A 216 5.13 -6.33 -7.26
CA ILE A 216 3.99 -6.01 -8.12
C ILE A 216 4.28 -4.70 -8.85
N TYR A 217 4.27 -4.77 -10.18
CA TYR A 217 4.76 -3.74 -11.09
C TYR A 217 3.59 -3.17 -11.90
N ASP A 218 3.10 -1.99 -11.50
CA ASP A 218 1.80 -1.39 -11.90
C ASP A 218 1.91 0.11 -12.14
N TYR A 219 2.88 0.59 -12.94
CA TYR A 219 3.05 2.03 -13.14
C TYR A 219 2.60 2.56 -14.51
N ASP A 220 2.07 1.71 -15.40
CA ASP A 220 1.78 2.11 -16.79
C ASP A 220 0.88 3.35 -16.87
N HIS A 221 0.00 3.54 -15.88
CA HIS A 221 -0.88 4.71 -15.81
C HIS A 221 -0.13 6.04 -15.70
N ASN A 222 1.02 6.07 -15.08
CA ASN A 222 1.81 7.28 -14.88
C ASN A 222 2.88 7.53 -15.94
N ALA A 223 3.18 6.54 -16.80
CA ALA A 223 4.02 6.76 -17.96
C ALA A 223 3.33 7.80 -18.88
N PRO A 224 3.95 8.96 -19.16
CA PRO A 224 3.26 10.04 -19.87
C PRO A 224 2.85 9.68 -21.28
N THR A 225 3.61 8.81 -21.95
CA THR A 225 3.33 8.33 -23.31
C THR A 225 3.65 6.84 -23.43
N PRO A 226 3.11 6.14 -24.46
CA PRO A 226 3.56 4.78 -24.79
C PRO A 226 5.06 4.70 -25.11
N GLY A 227 5.63 5.74 -25.73
CA GLY A 227 7.08 5.83 -25.98
C GLY A 227 7.86 5.79 -24.68
N HIS A 228 7.52 6.63 -23.71
CA HIS A 228 8.13 6.61 -22.38
C HIS A 228 7.98 5.23 -21.70
N LEU A 229 6.81 4.62 -21.77
CA LEU A 229 6.59 3.29 -21.19
C LEU A 229 7.51 2.24 -21.84
N ARG A 230 7.68 2.30 -23.16
CA ARG A 230 8.57 1.39 -23.91
C ARG A 230 10.03 1.57 -23.50
N GLU A 231 10.44 2.81 -23.28
CA GLU A 231 11.83 3.14 -22.90
C GLU A 231 12.15 2.79 -21.44
N THR A 232 11.15 2.70 -20.56
CA THR A 232 11.39 2.55 -19.11
C THR A 232 10.96 1.20 -18.54
N HIS A 233 9.92 0.55 -19.08
CA HIS A 233 9.31 -0.62 -18.43
C HIS A 233 10.25 -1.82 -18.37
N GLU A 234 10.81 -2.25 -19.49
CA GLU A 234 11.74 -3.39 -19.49
C GLU A 234 13.08 -3.04 -18.81
N PRO A 235 13.73 -1.89 -19.04
CA PRO A 235 14.94 -1.50 -18.31
C PRO A 235 14.76 -1.47 -16.79
N PHE A 236 13.63 -0.97 -16.28
CA PHE A 236 13.34 -1.00 -14.85
C PHE A 236 13.21 -2.43 -14.32
N PHE A 237 12.47 -3.29 -15.02
CA PHE A 237 12.34 -4.71 -14.67
C PHE A 237 13.72 -5.40 -14.65
N LEU A 238 14.55 -5.18 -15.65
CA LEU A 238 15.91 -5.75 -15.72
C LEU A 238 16.76 -5.28 -14.55
N ARG A 239 16.67 -4.01 -14.17
CA ARG A 239 17.38 -3.47 -13.00
C ARG A 239 16.95 -4.14 -11.70
N ILE A 240 15.65 -4.43 -11.52
CA ILE A 240 15.16 -5.22 -10.37
C ILE A 240 15.74 -6.62 -10.43
N ARG A 241 15.75 -7.25 -11.60
CA ARG A 241 16.19 -8.63 -11.80
C ARG A 241 17.70 -8.83 -11.58
N GLU A 242 18.53 -7.83 -11.86
CA GLU A 242 19.98 -7.86 -11.60
C GLU A 242 20.32 -8.19 -10.14
N LYS A 243 19.56 -7.69 -9.18
CA LYS A 243 19.77 -7.91 -7.74
C LYS A 243 18.88 -9.01 -7.16
N ASN A 244 17.79 -9.30 -7.81
CA ASN A 244 16.77 -10.23 -7.34
C ASN A 244 16.43 -11.25 -8.45
N PRO A 245 17.36 -12.17 -8.80
CA PRO A 245 17.21 -13.05 -9.96
C PRO A 245 15.98 -13.98 -9.87
N ASP A 246 15.62 -14.41 -8.67
CA ASP A 246 14.53 -15.36 -8.43
C ASP A 246 13.26 -14.73 -7.84
N LEU A 247 13.23 -13.41 -7.65
CA LEU A 247 12.07 -12.71 -7.07
C LEU A 247 10.85 -12.86 -7.98
N PRO A 248 9.70 -13.31 -7.48
CA PRO A 248 8.46 -13.26 -8.24
C PRO A 248 8.08 -11.81 -8.61
N VAL A 249 7.89 -11.56 -9.92
CA VAL A 249 7.46 -10.25 -10.44
C VAL A 249 6.13 -10.39 -11.15
N ILE A 250 5.13 -9.65 -10.72
CA ILE A 250 3.80 -9.59 -11.34
C ILE A 250 3.67 -8.26 -12.06
N MET A 251 3.63 -8.32 -13.39
CA MET A 251 3.43 -7.15 -14.26
C MET A 251 1.94 -6.98 -14.53
N MET A 252 1.42 -5.79 -14.31
CA MET A 252 0.02 -5.49 -14.52
C MET A 252 -0.16 -4.32 -15.47
N THR A 253 -1.20 -4.37 -16.30
CA THR A 253 -1.64 -3.21 -17.07
C THR A 253 -2.73 -2.47 -16.32
N ARG A 254 -2.99 -1.21 -16.72
CA ARG A 254 -4.03 -0.37 -16.11
C ARG A 254 -5.42 -1.01 -16.18
N PRO A 255 -6.26 -0.82 -15.16
CA PRO A 255 -7.67 -1.15 -15.25
C PRO A 255 -8.37 -0.20 -16.23
N GLY A 256 -9.36 -0.72 -16.95
CA GLY A 256 -10.16 0.09 -17.84
C GLY A 256 -9.53 0.33 -19.22
N LYS A 257 -10.39 0.44 -20.24
CA LYS A 257 -9.98 0.67 -21.62
C LYS A 257 -9.99 2.18 -21.89
N THR A 258 -8.81 2.80 -21.82
CA THR A 258 -8.59 4.21 -22.17
C THR A 258 -7.90 4.31 -23.53
N ASP A 259 -7.73 5.52 -24.05
CA ASP A 259 -6.93 5.77 -25.25
C ASP A 259 -5.53 5.15 -25.15
N LEU A 260 -5.06 4.61 -26.27
CA LEU A 260 -3.76 3.95 -26.39
C LEU A 260 -3.58 2.71 -25.46
N TYR A 261 -4.70 2.16 -24.94
CA TYR A 261 -4.65 1.00 -24.08
C TYR A 261 -3.94 -0.20 -24.72
N ASP A 262 -4.35 -0.54 -25.96
CA ASP A 262 -3.82 -1.73 -26.65
C ASP A 262 -2.30 -1.60 -26.91
N GLU A 263 -1.81 -0.38 -27.25
CA GLU A 263 -0.38 -0.13 -27.40
C GLU A 263 0.36 -0.28 -26.07
N ARG A 264 -0.13 0.29 -24.98
CA ARG A 264 0.47 0.19 -23.65
C ARG A 264 0.48 -1.24 -23.13
N ARG A 265 -0.63 -1.94 -23.31
CA ARG A 265 -0.75 -3.36 -22.99
C ARG A 265 0.29 -4.20 -23.73
N ALA A 266 0.47 -3.95 -25.02
CA ALA A 266 1.46 -4.64 -25.83
C ALA A 266 2.89 -4.40 -25.31
N ILE A 267 3.22 -3.19 -24.84
CA ILE A 267 4.53 -2.86 -24.26
C ILE A 267 4.78 -3.64 -22.98
N VAL A 268 3.84 -3.61 -22.02
CA VAL A 268 3.97 -4.35 -20.76
C VAL A 268 4.05 -5.85 -21.01
N LYS A 269 3.20 -6.35 -21.92
CA LYS A 269 3.20 -7.77 -22.31
C LYS A 269 4.51 -8.19 -22.99
N ALA A 270 5.11 -7.33 -23.82
CA ALA A 270 6.42 -7.59 -24.43
C ALA A 270 7.53 -7.76 -23.37
N THR A 271 7.56 -6.92 -22.32
CA THR A 271 8.49 -7.10 -21.20
C THR A 271 8.36 -8.48 -20.57
N TYR A 272 7.11 -8.92 -20.32
CA TYR A 272 6.83 -10.25 -19.78
C TYR A 272 7.29 -11.37 -20.72
N GLU A 273 6.94 -11.30 -22.00
CA GLU A 273 7.31 -12.31 -23.02
C GLU A 273 8.84 -12.36 -23.24
N ASN A 274 9.51 -11.22 -23.22
CA ASN A 274 10.97 -11.14 -23.27
C ASN A 274 11.62 -11.80 -22.05
N ALA A 275 11.06 -11.61 -20.84
CA ALA A 275 11.55 -12.28 -19.65
C ALA A 275 11.41 -13.81 -19.77
N LEU A 276 10.26 -14.30 -20.22
CA LEU A 276 10.06 -15.74 -20.48
C LEU A 276 11.05 -16.29 -21.51
N SER A 277 11.30 -15.56 -22.61
CA SER A 277 12.24 -15.99 -23.66
C SER A 277 13.69 -16.08 -23.16
N ARG A 278 14.05 -15.31 -22.12
CA ARG A 278 15.35 -15.41 -21.42
C ARG A 278 15.38 -16.54 -20.38
N GLY A 279 14.29 -17.32 -20.23
CA GLY A 279 14.20 -18.43 -19.29
C GLY A 279 13.75 -18.04 -17.89
N ASP A 280 13.27 -16.82 -17.66
CA ASP A 280 12.73 -16.37 -16.37
C ASP A 280 11.41 -17.11 -16.07
N LYS A 281 11.37 -17.85 -14.95
CA LYS A 281 10.21 -18.66 -14.54
C LYS A 281 9.36 -17.98 -13.46
N ASN A 282 9.84 -16.84 -12.94
CA ASN A 282 9.23 -16.14 -11.82
C ASN A 282 8.59 -14.81 -12.24
N VAL A 283 8.10 -14.75 -13.48
CA VAL A 283 7.34 -13.62 -13.99
C VAL A 283 5.91 -14.01 -14.27
N TYR A 284 4.99 -13.09 -14.01
CA TYR A 284 3.55 -13.24 -14.18
C TYR A 284 3.00 -11.99 -14.85
N PHE A 285 1.93 -12.15 -15.62
CA PHE A 285 1.25 -11.04 -16.28
C PHE A 285 -0.24 -11.05 -15.96
N ILE A 286 -0.79 -9.89 -15.62
CA ILE A 286 -2.21 -9.68 -15.43
C ILE A 286 -2.68 -8.58 -16.39
N ASP A 287 -3.63 -8.94 -17.24
CA ASP A 287 -4.31 -7.99 -18.10
C ASP A 287 -5.32 -7.16 -17.30
N GLY A 288 -5.10 -5.86 -17.17
CA GLY A 288 -5.96 -4.96 -16.41
C GLY A 288 -7.41 -4.90 -16.92
N GLN A 289 -7.67 -5.33 -18.16
CA GLN A 289 -9.06 -5.45 -18.66
C GLN A 289 -9.89 -6.47 -17.88
N THR A 290 -9.24 -7.40 -17.19
CA THR A 290 -9.93 -8.43 -16.39
C THR A 290 -10.34 -7.93 -15.01
N PHE A 291 -9.78 -6.79 -14.53
CA PHE A 291 -9.96 -6.35 -13.16
C PHE A 291 -11.41 -6.08 -12.76
N PHE A 292 -12.19 -5.48 -13.65
CA PHE A 292 -13.56 -5.07 -13.30
C PHE A 292 -14.63 -6.08 -13.72
N GLY A 293 -14.25 -7.15 -14.42
CA GLY A 293 -15.21 -8.09 -15.01
C GLY A 293 -16.01 -7.44 -16.15
N GLU A 294 -17.09 -8.08 -16.56
CA GLU A 294 -17.99 -7.59 -17.61
C GLU A 294 -19.22 -6.90 -17.02
N ASP A 295 -19.81 -7.50 -15.99
CA ASP A 295 -21.00 -6.97 -15.32
C ASP A 295 -20.64 -5.78 -14.44
N ASP A 296 -21.49 -4.72 -14.49
CA ASP A 296 -21.38 -3.53 -13.65
C ASP A 296 -20.00 -2.85 -13.68
N ARG A 297 -19.26 -3.03 -14.76
CA ARG A 297 -17.91 -2.49 -14.95
C ARG A 297 -17.85 -0.98 -14.72
N ASN A 298 -18.88 -0.27 -15.16
CA ASN A 298 -18.99 1.19 -15.06
C ASN A 298 -19.15 1.67 -13.61
N LEU A 299 -19.50 0.79 -12.68
CA LEU A 299 -19.61 1.12 -11.25
C LEU A 299 -18.29 0.99 -10.49
N CYS A 300 -17.21 0.54 -11.14
CA CYS A 300 -15.94 0.22 -10.49
C CYS A 300 -15.00 1.41 -10.29
N THR A 301 -15.33 2.58 -10.84
CA THR A 301 -14.46 3.77 -10.77
C THR A 301 -15.19 4.97 -10.20
N ALA A 302 -14.43 5.91 -9.63
CA ALA A 302 -14.96 7.19 -9.15
C ALA A 302 -15.05 8.25 -10.27
N ASP A 303 -14.13 8.19 -11.23
CA ASP A 303 -13.91 9.23 -12.26
C ASP A 303 -13.56 8.65 -13.63
N ASN A 304 -13.94 7.41 -13.89
CA ASN A 304 -13.63 6.61 -15.09
C ASN A 304 -12.13 6.17 -15.18
N ILE A 305 -11.32 6.49 -14.18
CA ILE A 305 -9.88 6.13 -14.09
C ILE A 305 -9.58 5.40 -12.79
N HIS A 306 -9.86 6.04 -11.68
CA HIS A 306 -9.50 5.55 -10.35
C HIS A 306 -10.55 4.57 -9.82
N PRO A 307 -10.15 3.35 -9.45
CA PRO A 307 -11.07 2.42 -8.81
C PRO A 307 -11.65 3.01 -7.51
N ASN A 308 -12.94 2.79 -7.30
CA ASN A 308 -13.57 2.93 -6.00
C ASN A 308 -13.45 1.62 -5.21
N ASP A 309 -14.10 1.50 -4.05
CA ASP A 309 -14.02 0.30 -3.20
C ASP A 309 -14.45 -0.99 -3.94
N LEU A 310 -15.49 -0.93 -4.80
CA LEU A 310 -15.88 -2.07 -5.63
C LEU A 310 -14.80 -2.44 -6.64
N GLY A 311 -14.22 -1.45 -7.30
CA GLY A 311 -13.12 -1.64 -8.25
C GLY A 311 -11.91 -2.27 -7.58
N PHE A 312 -11.48 -1.76 -6.44
CA PHE A 312 -10.37 -2.33 -5.66
C PHE A 312 -10.63 -3.75 -5.17
N TYR A 313 -11.85 -4.04 -4.72
CA TYR A 313 -12.25 -5.38 -4.33
C TYR A 313 -12.15 -6.36 -5.51
N ARG A 314 -12.63 -5.96 -6.70
CA ARG A 314 -12.53 -6.78 -7.92
C ARG A 314 -11.08 -6.96 -8.38
N MET A 315 -10.26 -5.90 -8.34
CA MET A 315 -8.82 -6.01 -8.60
C MET A 315 -8.17 -7.03 -7.67
N ALA A 316 -8.44 -6.96 -6.37
CA ALA A 316 -7.90 -7.92 -5.42
C ALA A 316 -8.29 -9.37 -5.77
N ASN A 317 -9.54 -9.61 -6.21
CA ASN A 317 -9.99 -10.95 -6.62
C ASN A 317 -9.20 -11.52 -7.82
N VAL A 318 -8.82 -10.67 -8.76
CA VAL A 318 -8.03 -11.08 -9.94
C VAL A 318 -6.55 -11.28 -9.58
N ILE A 319 -6.00 -10.42 -8.72
CA ILE A 319 -4.58 -10.46 -8.34
C ILE A 319 -4.30 -11.62 -7.36
N GLU A 320 -5.21 -11.89 -6.43
CA GLU A 320 -5.00 -12.87 -5.35
C GLU A 320 -4.51 -14.24 -5.83
N PRO A 321 -5.14 -14.93 -6.80
CA PRO A 321 -4.70 -16.25 -7.25
C PRO A 321 -3.30 -16.21 -7.88
N VAL A 322 -2.96 -15.16 -8.62
CA VAL A 322 -1.62 -14.98 -9.20
C VAL A 322 -0.58 -14.73 -8.11
N LEU A 323 -0.91 -13.90 -7.14
CA LEU A 323 -0.03 -13.61 -6.01
C LEU A 323 0.18 -14.84 -5.11
N LYS A 324 -0.87 -15.63 -4.84
CA LYS A 324 -0.74 -16.93 -4.15
C LYS A 324 0.24 -17.84 -4.85
N LYS A 325 0.09 -18.00 -6.17
CA LYS A 325 1.01 -18.81 -6.98
C LYS A 325 2.44 -18.27 -6.88
N ALA A 326 2.63 -16.96 -7.00
CA ALA A 326 3.93 -16.31 -6.92
C ALA A 326 4.61 -16.51 -5.56
N LEU A 327 3.83 -16.52 -4.47
CA LEU A 327 4.33 -16.73 -3.10
C LEU A 327 4.42 -18.21 -2.68
N GLY A 328 4.01 -19.16 -3.55
CA GLY A 328 3.98 -20.59 -3.22
C GLY A 328 2.89 -20.96 -2.18
N ILE A 329 1.84 -20.16 -2.08
CA ILE A 329 0.70 -20.40 -1.20
C ILE A 329 -0.23 -21.38 -1.90
N GLN A 330 -0.61 -22.48 -1.22
CA GLN A 330 -1.58 -23.43 -1.75
C GLN A 330 -2.94 -22.77 -1.99
N LEU A 331 -3.54 -23.04 -3.15
CA LEU A 331 -4.86 -22.54 -3.55
C LEU A 331 -5.98 -23.24 -2.79
#